data_46da42d23520d5a6889fb6c0f9c8a66a
#
_entry.id   46da42d23520d5a6889fb6c0f9c8a66a
#
_cell.length_a   1.000
_cell.length_b   1.000
_cell.length_c   1.000
_cell.angle_alpha   90.00
_cell.angle_beta   90.00
_cell.angle_gamma   90.00
#
_symmetry.space_group_name_H-M   'P 1'
#
loop_
_entity.id
_entity.type
_entity.pdbx_description
1 polymer ?
#
loop_
_entity_poly.entity_id
_entity_poly.type
_entity_poly.pdbx_seq_one_letter_code
_entity_poly.pdbx_strand_id
1 'polypeptide(L)'
;MKTNIPTIRSFAYKYGAIYGAITIAFSLMLHIMELTYSGSKIPEYINYAILFVTIVFAIYSFRSANGRLLSVGQAVKLGTGTALIAGVFTVLYLLLFSNVIEPDFVERLGKEVTAKQLIEKMPNLTQDQIQQQIDLQTKFFWVSYPFILIVFIIFGLVISWITGLIARRQ
;
A
#
# COMPACT_ATOMS: atom_id res chain seq x y z
N MET A 1 -28.88 -25.19 8.94
CA MET A 1 -27.52 -24.75 8.61
C MET A 1 -27.62 -23.45 7.82
N LYS A 2 -27.15 -22.33 8.36
CA LYS A 2 -27.02 -21.10 7.58
C LYS A 2 -25.88 -21.30 6.59
N THR A 3 -26.19 -21.52 5.32
CA THR A 3 -25.19 -21.49 4.24
C THR A 3 -24.61 -20.09 4.20
N ASN A 4 -23.41 -19.91 4.75
CA ASN A 4 -22.66 -18.65 4.63
C ASN A 4 -22.29 -18.47 3.15
N ILE A 5 -23.16 -17.80 2.41
CA ILE A 5 -22.88 -17.42 1.02
C ILE A 5 -21.68 -16.47 1.05
N PRO A 6 -20.59 -16.78 0.34
CA PRO A 6 -19.40 -15.94 0.33
C PRO A 6 -19.74 -14.58 -0.25
N THR A 7 -19.50 -13.51 0.49
CA THR A 7 -19.73 -12.15 0.01
C THR A 7 -18.42 -11.51 -0.42
N ILE A 8 -18.42 -10.76 -1.52
CA ILE A 8 -17.27 -9.99 -2.01
C ILE A 8 -16.71 -9.12 -0.87
N ARG A 9 -17.62 -8.45 -0.13
CA ARG A 9 -17.26 -7.57 0.97
C ARG A 9 -16.48 -8.29 2.08
N SER A 10 -16.93 -9.46 2.52
CA SER A 10 -16.27 -10.24 3.57
C SER A 10 -14.85 -10.63 3.16
N PHE A 11 -14.66 -11.05 1.91
CA PHE A 11 -13.33 -11.38 1.38
C PHE A 11 -12.44 -10.15 1.26
N ALA A 12 -12.97 -9.02 0.79
CA ALA A 12 -12.21 -7.76 0.70
C ALA A 12 -11.69 -7.32 2.07
N TYR A 13 -12.54 -7.32 3.11
CA TYR A 13 -12.11 -7.01 4.48
C TYR A 13 -11.07 -7.99 5.00
N LYS A 14 -11.30 -9.30 4.84
CA LYS A 14 -10.38 -10.33 5.32
C LYS A 14 -8.98 -10.18 4.71
N TYR A 15 -8.90 -10.08 3.39
CA TYR A 15 -7.61 -10.04 2.70
C TYR A 15 -6.95 -8.65 2.79
N GLY A 16 -7.72 -7.58 2.82
CA GLY A 16 -7.20 -6.24 3.10
C GLY A 16 -6.61 -6.12 4.50
N ALA A 17 -7.25 -6.72 5.51
CA ALA A 17 -6.71 -6.76 6.88
C ALA A 17 -5.46 -7.65 6.99
N ILE A 18 -5.42 -8.79 6.28
CA ILE A 18 -4.21 -9.64 6.21
C ILE A 18 -3.05 -8.85 5.61
N TYR A 19 -3.27 -8.15 4.50
CA TYR A 19 -2.26 -7.26 3.93
C TYR A 19 -1.78 -6.24 4.95
N GLY A 20 -2.71 -5.52 5.60
CA GLY A 20 -2.39 -4.53 6.61
C GLY A 20 -1.52 -5.08 7.73
N ALA A 21 -1.88 -6.25 8.28
CA ALA A 21 -1.10 -6.89 9.33
C ALA A 21 0.33 -7.26 8.88
N ILE A 22 0.47 -7.83 7.67
CA ILE A 22 1.78 -8.22 7.12
C ILE A 22 2.66 -6.97 6.89
N THR A 23 2.10 -5.92 6.29
CA THR A 23 2.88 -4.72 5.95
C THR A 23 3.22 -3.87 7.17
N ILE A 24 2.35 -3.83 8.19
CA ILE A 24 2.66 -3.19 9.47
C ILE A 24 3.82 -3.93 10.16
N ALA A 25 3.75 -5.26 10.25
CA ALA A 25 4.83 -6.06 10.83
C ALA A 25 6.15 -5.88 10.06
N PHE A 26 6.09 -5.86 8.73
CA PHE A 26 7.26 -5.61 7.87
C PHE A 26 7.84 -4.21 8.09
N SER A 27 7.00 -3.16 8.16
CA SER A 27 7.46 -1.80 8.40
C SER A 27 8.09 -1.63 9.79
N LEU A 28 7.50 -2.25 10.83
CA LEU A 28 8.09 -2.26 12.17
C LEU A 28 9.44 -2.98 12.20
N MET A 29 9.57 -4.09 11.48
CA MET A 29 10.83 -4.79 11.34
C MET A 29 11.91 -3.90 10.71
N LEU A 30 11.58 -3.19 9.62
CA LEU A 30 12.49 -2.24 8.98
C LEU A 30 12.90 -1.10 9.92
N HIS A 31 11.98 -0.62 10.75
CA HIS A 31 12.25 0.42 11.73
C HIS A 31 13.23 -0.06 12.81
N ILE A 32 13.00 -1.25 13.37
CA ILE A 32 13.89 -1.86 14.37
C ILE A 32 15.29 -2.14 13.79
N MET A 33 15.38 -2.49 12.50
CA MET A 33 16.64 -2.72 11.80
C MET A 33 17.31 -1.44 11.31
N GLU A 34 16.79 -0.25 11.64
CA GLU A 34 17.29 1.06 11.20
C GLU A 34 17.31 1.23 9.66
N LEU A 35 16.53 0.45 8.93
CA LEU A 35 16.47 0.48 7.47
C LEU A 35 15.42 1.45 6.91
N THR A 36 14.63 2.07 7.77
CA THR A 36 13.54 3.01 7.36
C THR A 36 14.07 4.17 6.51
N TYR A 37 15.28 4.67 6.84
CA TYR A 37 15.90 5.81 6.16
C TYR A 37 17.06 5.42 5.25
N SER A 38 17.16 4.14 4.87
CA SER A 38 18.23 3.66 4.00
C SER A 38 18.21 4.26 2.59
N GLY A 39 17.10 4.90 2.18
CA GLY A 39 16.89 5.39 0.82
C GLY A 39 16.68 4.29 -0.22
N SER A 40 16.72 3.02 0.19
CA SER A 40 16.48 1.86 -0.67
C SER A 40 15.02 1.77 -1.10
N LYS A 41 14.77 1.48 -2.38
CA LYS A 41 13.43 1.23 -2.92
C LYS A 41 12.97 -0.23 -2.77
N ILE A 42 13.83 -1.11 -2.26
CA ILE A 42 13.51 -2.53 -2.10
C ILE A 42 12.28 -2.74 -1.21
N PRO A 43 12.14 -2.08 -0.04
CA PRO A 43 10.94 -2.22 0.79
C PRO A 43 9.64 -1.82 0.07
N GLU A 44 9.70 -0.80 -0.78
CA GLU A 44 8.56 -0.36 -1.59
C GLU A 44 8.13 -1.44 -2.58
N TYR A 45 9.08 -2.03 -3.33
CA TYR A 45 8.79 -3.13 -4.26
C TYR A 45 8.26 -4.38 -3.54
N ILE A 46 8.76 -4.69 -2.35
CA ILE A 46 8.25 -5.80 -1.53
C ILE A 46 6.78 -5.53 -1.16
N ASN A 47 6.43 -4.32 -0.72
CA ASN A 47 5.05 -3.96 -0.39
C ASN A 47 4.11 -4.09 -1.61
N TYR A 48 4.54 -3.66 -2.80
CA TYR A 48 3.74 -3.86 -4.03
C TYR A 48 3.59 -5.33 -4.39
N ALA A 49 4.63 -6.14 -4.20
CA ALA A 49 4.56 -7.58 -4.41
C ALA A 49 3.59 -8.27 -3.44
N ILE A 50 3.60 -7.88 -2.16
CA ILE A 50 2.65 -8.37 -1.16
C ILE A 50 1.21 -7.98 -1.54
N LEU A 51 0.99 -6.75 -2.01
CA LEU A 51 -0.33 -6.29 -2.46
C LEU A 51 -0.83 -7.12 -3.65
N PHE A 52 0.03 -7.32 -4.64
CA PHE A 52 -0.26 -8.13 -5.83
C PHE A 52 -0.69 -9.54 -5.43
N VAL A 53 0.14 -10.23 -4.65
CA VAL A 53 -0.12 -11.61 -4.19
C VAL A 53 -1.42 -11.67 -3.39
N THR A 54 -1.65 -10.71 -2.50
CA THR A 54 -2.86 -10.66 -1.66
C THR A 54 -4.12 -10.52 -2.50
N ILE A 55 -4.13 -9.63 -3.51
CA ILE A 55 -5.29 -9.43 -4.39
C ILE A 55 -5.55 -10.69 -5.23
N VAL A 56 -4.52 -11.27 -5.82
CA VAL A 56 -4.64 -12.51 -6.61
C VAL A 56 -5.21 -13.63 -5.74
N PHE A 57 -4.66 -13.80 -4.54
CA PHE A 57 -5.09 -14.83 -3.61
C PHE A 57 -6.54 -14.62 -3.14
N ALA A 58 -6.94 -13.37 -2.88
CA ALA A 58 -8.32 -13.03 -2.52
C ALA A 58 -9.30 -13.44 -3.63
N ILE A 59 -8.95 -13.16 -4.90
CA ILE A 59 -9.80 -13.48 -6.05
C ILE A 59 -9.94 -14.99 -6.24
N TYR A 60 -8.83 -15.75 -6.18
CA TYR A 60 -8.89 -17.21 -6.31
C TYR A 60 -9.60 -17.88 -5.14
N SER A 61 -9.41 -17.39 -3.93
CA SER A 61 -10.11 -17.89 -2.75
C SER A 61 -11.61 -17.64 -2.82
N PHE A 62 -12.01 -16.44 -3.26
CA PHE A 62 -13.43 -16.13 -3.48
C PHE A 62 -14.04 -17.03 -4.57
N ARG A 63 -13.34 -17.19 -5.70
CA ARG A 63 -13.78 -18.08 -6.77
C ARG A 63 -14.00 -19.52 -6.27
N SER A 64 -13.06 -20.05 -5.46
CA SER A 64 -13.19 -21.40 -4.88
C SER A 64 -14.41 -21.51 -3.97
N ALA A 65 -14.66 -20.51 -3.13
CA ALA A 65 -15.80 -20.48 -2.22
C ALA A 65 -17.14 -20.26 -2.95
N ASN A 66 -17.12 -19.59 -4.11
CA ASN A 66 -18.29 -19.29 -4.94
C ASN A 66 -18.61 -20.39 -5.98
N GLY A 67 -18.36 -21.65 -5.66
CA GLY A 67 -18.64 -22.76 -6.55
C GLY A 67 -17.81 -22.78 -7.84
N ARG A 68 -16.61 -22.20 -7.81
CA ARG A 68 -15.69 -22.00 -8.96
C ARG A 68 -16.21 -21.04 -10.04
N LEU A 69 -17.29 -20.31 -9.76
CA LEU A 69 -17.82 -19.27 -10.64
C LEU A 69 -17.24 -17.92 -10.29
N LEU A 70 -16.82 -17.16 -11.29
CA LEU A 70 -16.28 -15.81 -11.13
C LEU A 70 -16.51 -15.00 -12.40
N SER A 71 -17.20 -13.87 -12.27
CA SER A 71 -17.25 -12.86 -13.32
C SER A 71 -16.11 -11.83 -13.15
N VAL A 72 -15.69 -11.21 -14.25
CA VAL A 72 -14.67 -10.15 -14.22
C VAL A 72 -15.11 -8.99 -13.30
N GLY A 73 -16.39 -8.62 -13.34
CA GLY A 73 -16.93 -7.58 -12.46
C GLY A 73 -16.85 -7.93 -10.98
N GLN A 74 -17.02 -9.20 -10.61
CA GLN A 74 -16.82 -9.67 -9.23
C GLN A 74 -15.35 -9.59 -8.82
N ALA A 75 -14.43 -10.02 -9.71
CA ALA A 75 -13.01 -9.94 -9.46
C ALA A 75 -12.55 -8.48 -9.24
N VAL A 76 -12.98 -7.55 -10.10
CA VAL A 76 -12.67 -6.13 -10.01
C VAL A 76 -13.21 -5.53 -8.70
N LYS A 77 -14.48 -5.77 -8.36
CA LYS A 77 -15.06 -5.30 -7.09
C LYS A 77 -14.30 -5.84 -5.87
N LEU A 78 -13.92 -7.12 -5.91
CA LEU A 78 -13.19 -7.76 -4.82
C LEU A 78 -11.78 -7.20 -4.68
N GLY A 79 -11.01 -7.17 -5.78
CA GLY A 79 -9.61 -6.75 -5.73
C GLY A 79 -9.45 -5.25 -5.43
N THR A 80 -10.29 -4.40 -6.03
CA THR A 80 -10.32 -2.96 -5.71
C THR A 80 -10.74 -2.72 -4.26
N GLY A 81 -11.76 -3.47 -3.76
CA GLY A 81 -12.16 -3.42 -2.35
C GLY A 81 -11.05 -3.87 -1.41
N THR A 82 -10.34 -4.96 -1.74
CA THR A 82 -9.17 -5.44 -0.97
C THR A 82 -8.08 -4.38 -0.91
N ALA A 83 -7.75 -3.77 -2.05
CA ALA A 83 -6.74 -2.72 -2.13
C ALA A 83 -7.14 -1.46 -1.35
N LEU A 84 -8.41 -1.05 -1.40
CA LEU A 84 -8.90 0.08 -0.61
C LEU A 84 -8.73 -0.17 0.89
N ILE A 85 -9.14 -1.35 1.38
CA ILE A 85 -8.97 -1.72 2.79
C ILE A 85 -7.48 -1.77 3.16
N ALA A 86 -6.64 -2.35 2.31
CA ALA A 86 -5.19 -2.36 2.46
C ALA A 86 -4.61 -0.94 2.57
N GLY A 87 -5.03 -0.04 1.68
CA GLY A 87 -4.65 1.37 1.71
C GLY A 87 -5.07 2.09 2.99
N VAL A 88 -6.29 1.82 3.49
CA VAL A 88 -6.76 2.36 4.78
C VAL A 88 -5.85 1.92 5.92
N PHE A 89 -5.48 0.63 6.01
CA PHE A 89 -4.54 0.15 7.02
C PHE A 89 -3.17 0.82 6.88
N THR A 90 -2.67 1.01 5.66
CA THR A 90 -1.41 1.70 5.39
C THR A 90 -1.45 3.15 5.88
N VAL A 91 -2.53 3.89 5.58
CA VAL A 91 -2.71 5.28 6.03
C VAL A 91 -2.82 5.37 7.54
N LEU A 92 -3.61 4.49 8.18
CA LEU A 92 -3.75 4.45 9.63
C LEU A 92 -2.41 4.15 10.32
N TYR A 93 -1.64 3.21 9.78
CA TYR A 93 -0.30 2.93 10.29
C TYR A 93 0.63 4.13 10.12
N LEU A 94 0.64 4.78 8.94
CA LEU A 94 1.48 5.94 8.70
C LEU A 94 1.12 7.12 9.62
N LEU A 95 -0.17 7.35 9.89
CA LEU A 95 -0.65 8.32 10.86
C LEU A 95 -0.15 7.99 12.27
N LEU A 96 -0.28 6.73 12.68
CA LEU A 96 0.21 6.28 13.99
C LEU A 96 1.73 6.42 14.08
N PHE A 97 2.43 5.99 13.04
CA PHE A 97 3.89 6.01 12.99
C PHE A 97 4.43 7.44 13.08
N SER A 98 3.95 8.35 12.23
CA SER A 98 4.44 9.73 12.14
C SER A 98 3.99 10.66 13.27
N ASN A 99 3.01 10.28 14.10
CA ASN A 99 2.53 11.12 15.19
C ASN A 99 2.78 10.53 16.58
N VAL A 100 3.00 9.21 16.68
CA VAL A 100 3.10 8.52 17.99
C VAL A 100 4.41 7.75 18.14
N ILE A 101 4.79 6.95 17.13
CA ILE A 101 5.98 6.09 17.20
C ILE A 101 7.24 6.92 16.95
N GLU A 102 7.23 7.72 15.89
CA GLU A 102 8.36 8.57 15.51
C GLU A 102 7.85 9.94 15.02
N PRO A 103 7.58 10.89 15.93
CA PRO A 103 7.06 12.22 15.58
C PRO A 103 7.95 13.00 14.60
N ASP A 104 9.25 12.76 14.64
CA ASP A 104 10.24 13.39 13.74
C ASP A 104 10.39 12.67 12.39
N PHE A 105 9.56 11.66 12.12
CA PHE A 105 9.63 10.83 10.91
C PHE A 105 9.68 11.64 9.63
N VAL A 106 8.80 12.63 9.47
CA VAL A 106 8.67 13.40 8.23
C VAL A 106 9.92 14.28 8.01
N GLU A 107 10.42 14.87 9.07
CA GLU A 107 11.63 15.70 9.03
C GLU A 107 12.87 14.85 8.72
N ARG A 108 13.02 13.70 9.39
CA ARG A 108 14.11 12.75 9.14
C ARG A 108 14.06 12.19 7.72
N LEU A 109 12.86 11.84 7.21
CA LEU A 109 12.67 11.41 5.84
C LEU A 109 13.16 12.48 4.84
N GLY A 110 12.85 13.75 5.10
CA GLY A 110 13.34 14.87 4.30
C GLY A 110 14.86 14.97 4.31
N LYS A 111 15.47 14.97 5.48
CA LYS A 111 16.92 15.17 5.66
C LYS A 111 17.75 13.96 5.21
N GLU A 112 17.33 12.75 5.57
CA GLU A 112 18.13 11.53 5.37
C GLU A 112 17.89 10.85 4.01
N VAL A 113 16.70 10.99 3.43
CA VAL A 113 16.35 10.34 2.17
C VAL A 113 16.19 11.35 1.05
N THR A 114 15.28 12.33 1.20
CA THR A 114 14.96 13.27 0.13
C THR A 114 16.13 14.15 -0.24
N ALA A 115 16.89 14.67 0.74
CA ALA A 115 18.09 15.47 0.48
C ALA A 115 19.12 14.69 -0.35
N LYS A 116 19.42 13.44 0.03
CA LYS A 116 20.36 12.59 -0.72
C LYS A 116 19.90 12.34 -2.16
N GLN A 117 18.62 12.03 -2.34
CA GLN A 117 18.04 11.80 -3.66
C GLN A 117 18.04 13.06 -4.54
N LEU A 118 17.83 14.24 -3.95
CA LEU A 118 17.91 15.52 -4.67
C LEU A 118 19.35 15.80 -5.12
N ILE A 119 20.33 15.61 -4.26
CA ILE A 119 21.75 15.81 -4.60
C ILE A 119 22.18 14.86 -5.72
N GLU A 120 21.77 13.58 -5.66
CA GLU A 120 22.09 12.60 -6.71
C GLU A 120 21.46 12.91 -8.06
N LYS A 121 20.19 13.36 -8.05
CA LYS A 121 19.45 13.61 -9.30
C LYS A 121 19.67 15.00 -9.87
N MET A 122 19.93 15.97 -9.02
CA MET A 122 20.06 17.39 -9.34
C MET A 122 21.27 18.01 -8.63
N PRO A 123 22.51 17.68 -9.04
CA PRO A 123 23.76 18.10 -8.35
C PRO A 123 23.97 19.61 -8.33
N ASN A 124 23.21 20.36 -9.16
CA ASN A 124 23.31 21.81 -9.26
C ASN A 124 22.42 22.57 -8.24
N LEU A 125 21.63 21.87 -7.40
CA LEU A 125 20.82 22.52 -6.39
C LEU A 125 21.70 23.07 -5.27
N THR A 126 21.37 24.30 -4.85
CA THR A 126 21.99 24.89 -3.65
C THR A 126 21.40 24.28 -2.38
N GLN A 127 22.12 24.39 -1.27
CA GLN A 127 21.64 23.91 0.04
C GLN A 127 20.30 24.55 0.43
N ASP A 128 20.13 25.84 0.13
CA ASP A 128 18.87 26.57 0.40
C ASP A 128 17.70 26.00 -0.42
N GLN A 129 17.94 25.63 -1.67
CA GLN A 129 16.92 25.01 -2.53
C GLN A 129 16.54 23.61 -2.03
N ILE A 130 17.51 22.82 -1.57
CA ILE A 130 17.26 21.51 -0.98
C ILE A 130 16.42 21.67 0.31
N GLN A 131 16.78 22.62 1.18
CA GLN A 131 16.02 22.87 2.39
C GLN A 131 14.60 23.33 2.10
N GLN A 132 14.37 24.21 1.12
CA GLN A 132 13.04 24.61 0.68
C GLN A 132 12.18 23.40 0.21
N GLN A 133 12.78 22.46 -0.51
CA GLN A 133 12.07 21.25 -0.93
C GLN A 133 11.67 20.37 0.26
N ILE A 134 12.55 20.24 1.25
CA ILE A 134 12.25 19.49 2.49
C ILE A 134 11.12 20.16 3.27
N ASP A 135 11.16 21.48 3.40
CA ASP A 135 10.14 22.28 4.11
C ASP A 135 8.77 22.13 3.42
N LEU A 136 8.74 22.18 2.09
CA LEU A 136 7.54 21.96 1.30
C LEU A 136 7.01 20.53 1.48
N GLN A 137 7.88 19.51 1.43
CA GLN A 137 7.51 18.13 1.67
C GLN A 137 6.89 17.95 3.07
N THR A 138 7.50 18.51 4.08
CA THR A 138 7.01 18.43 5.46
C THR A 138 5.65 19.12 5.59
N LYS A 139 5.52 20.32 5.06
CA LYS A 139 4.27 21.11 5.09
C LYS A 139 3.11 20.38 4.39
N PHE A 140 3.38 19.72 3.26
CA PHE A 140 2.36 19.07 2.44
C PHE A 140 2.33 17.54 2.63
N PHE A 141 2.98 17.00 3.67
CA PHE A 141 3.01 15.57 3.91
C PHE A 141 1.60 14.94 4.04
N TRP A 142 0.64 15.68 4.57
CA TRP A 142 -0.74 15.25 4.69
C TRP A 142 -1.40 14.87 3.35
N VAL A 143 -0.92 15.42 2.22
CA VAL A 143 -1.40 15.06 0.87
C VAL A 143 -1.04 13.62 0.52
N SER A 144 -0.03 13.04 1.17
CA SER A 144 0.35 11.64 0.98
C SER A 144 -0.76 10.67 1.36
N TYR A 145 -1.60 10.98 2.35
CA TYR A 145 -2.67 10.09 2.80
C TYR A 145 -3.72 9.80 1.71
N PRO A 146 -4.39 10.80 1.13
CA PRO A 146 -5.33 10.54 0.02
C PRO A 146 -4.61 10.01 -1.22
N PHE A 147 -3.37 10.43 -1.48
CA PHE A 147 -2.58 9.93 -2.61
C PHE A 147 -2.31 8.43 -2.50
N ILE A 148 -1.94 7.92 -1.31
CA ILE A 148 -1.78 6.49 -1.06
C ILE A 148 -3.06 5.73 -1.40
N LEU A 149 -4.23 6.20 -0.96
CA LEU A 149 -5.50 5.54 -1.25
C LEU A 149 -5.80 5.47 -2.74
N ILE A 150 -5.54 6.56 -3.49
CA ILE A 150 -5.74 6.61 -4.94
C ILE A 150 -4.82 5.58 -5.62
N VAL A 151 -3.55 5.55 -5.26
CA VAL A 151 -2.57 4.60 -5.81
C VAL A 151 -3.00 3.16 -5.54
N PHE A 152 -3.42 2.82 -4.33
CA PHE A 152 -3.91 1.49 -3.98
C PHE A 152 -5.15 1.10 -4.80
N ILE A 153 -6.10 2.01 -4.99
CA ILE A 153 -7.30 1.77 -5.80
C ILE A 153 -6.92 1.47 -7.25
N ILE A 154 -6.00 2.26 -7.84
CA ILE A 154 -5.53 2.07 -9.21
C ILE A 154 -4.85 0.69 -9.36
N PHE A 155 -3.91 0.36 -8.46
CA PHE A 155 -3.25 -0.96 -8.47
C PHE A 155 -4.27 -2.09 -8.28
N GLY A 156 -5.20 -1.94 -7.34
CA GLY A 156 -6.26 -2.89 -7.09
C GLY A 156 -7.13 -3.13 -8.33
N LEU A 157 -7.50 -2.07 -9.03
CA LEU A 157 -8.29 -2.13 -10.26
C LEU A 157 -7.53 -2.87 -11.37
N VAL A 158 -6.29 -2.48 -11.64
CA VAL A 158 -5.49 -3.07 -12.72
C VAL A 158 -5.22 -4.56 -12.45
N ILE A 159 -4.72 -4.89 -11.25
CA ILE A 159 -4.40 -6.27 -10.88
C ILE A 159 -5.65 -7.14 -10.93
N SER A 160 -6.77 -6.67 -10.38
CA SER A 160 -7.99 -7.46 -10.33
C SER A 160 -8.67 -7.60 -11.67
N TRP A 161 -8.55 -6.61 -12.56
CA TRP A 161 -9.04 -6.72 -13.92
C TRP A 161 -8.30 -7.80 -14.71
N ILE A 162 -6.96 -7.76 -14.68
CA ILE A 162 -6.12 -8.77 -15.34
C ILE A 162 -6.38 -10.17 -14.76
N THR A 163 -6.36 -10.28 -13.42
CA THR A 163 -6.62 -11.55 -12.73
C THR A 163 -8.03 -12.07 -13.03
N GLY A 164 -9.02 -11.17 -13.08
CA GLY A 164 -10.39 -11.51 -13.41
C GLY A 164 -10.58 -12.03 -14.81
N LEU A 165 -9.87 -11.48 -15.82
CA LEU A 165 -9.88 -11.99 -17.19
C LEU A 165 -9.30 -13.41 -17.27
N ILE A 166 -8.23 -13.69 -16.54
CA ILE A 166 -7.58 -15.01 -16.51
C ILE A 166 -8.42 -16.03 -15.72
N ALA A 167 -8.98 -15.60 -14.60
CA ALA A 167 -9.66 -16.48 -13.65
C ALA A 167 -11.16 -16.64 -13.92
N ARG A 168 -11.75 -15.89 -14.87
CA ARG A 168 -13.20 -15.94 -15.15
C ARG A 168 -13.67 -17.36 -15.50
N ARG A 169 -14.79 -17.74 -14.93
CA ARG A 169 -15.62 -18.89 -15.35
C ARG A 169 -17.07 -18.50 -15.14
N GLN A 170 -17.87 -18.70 -16.15
CA GLN A 170 -19.33 -18.56 -16.15
C GLN A 170 -19.96 -19.93 -15.97
#